data_668feef3f373dccf952d0e67c7a08169
#
_entry.id   668feef3f373dccf952d0e67c7a08169
#
_cell.length_a   1.000
_cell.length_b   1.000
_cell.length_c   1.000
_cell.angle_alpha   90.00
_cell.angle_beta   90.00
_cell.angle_gamma   90.00
#
_symmetry.space_group_name_H-M   'P 1'
#
loop_
_entity.id
_entity.type
_entity.pdbx_description
1 polymer ?
#
loop_
_entity_poly.entity_id
_entity_poly.type
_entity_poly.pdbx_seq_one_letter_code
_entity_poly.pdbx_strand_id
1 'polypeptide(L)'
;MTAPRDALTPVERKVYHFLIDYLAEHTFQPSVREVARHFRIPSTKTVTDLFASLERKGYVRRAPGRSRGLVIEGFAGGSLTQPVPVVRLDVGTALVTEMHVTIDRALLPADDCFLVRAVIEDAPVHAVKQGDLLLVHPGARAAEQTAVVARVGGAVVARTLERRGAQLVLRAPRPGADDIELGATDDFEILGPLVGVLRLPTVQRD
;
A
#
# COMPACT_ATOMS: atom_id res chain seq x y z
N MET A 1 -9.27 8.96 -8.97
CA MET A 1 -7.97 8.76 -8.28
C MET A 1 -8.29 8.03 -6.99
N THR A 2 -7.65 6.90 -6.74
CA THR A 2 -8.04 5.98 -5.66
C THR A 2 -7.10 6.17 -4.48
N ALA A 3 -7.66 6.24 -3.26
CA ALA A 3 -6.92 6.21 -1.99
C ALA A 3 -6.09 4.91 -1.84
N PRO A 4 -5.18 4.82 -0.84
CA PRO A 4 -4.56 3.56 -0.45
C PRO A 4 -5.61 2.48 -0.25
N ARG A 5 -5.25 1.23 -0.59
CA ARG A 5 -6.17 0.10 -0.56
C ARG A 5 -6.54 -0.26 0.88
N ASP A 6 -7.80 -0.65 1.09
CA ASP A 6 -8.24 -1.23 2.36
C ASP A 6 -7.71 -2.66 2.52
N ALA A 7 -7.51 -3.09 3.78
CA ALA A 7 -7.07 -4.44 4.09
C ALA A 7 -8.04 -5.52 3.57
N LEU A 8 -7.47 -6.61 3.08
CA LEU A 8 -8.23 -7.78 2.64
C LEU A 8 -8.57 -8.70 3.79
N THR A 9 -9.79 -9.21 3.82
CA THR A 9 -10.14 -10.35 4.68
C THR A 9 -9.35 -11.60 4.24
N PRO A 10 -9.20 -12.64 5.10
CA PRO A 10 -8.49 -13.86 4.73
C PRO A 10 -9.03 -14.56 3.48
N VAL A 11 -10.34 -14.49 3.24
CA VAL A 11 -10.97 -15.09 2.05
C VAL A 11 -10.70 -14.24 0.81
N GLU A 12 -10.87 -12.92 0.90
CA GLU A 12 -10.56 -11.99 -0.19
C GLU A 12 -9.09 -12.09 -0.62
N ARG A 13 -8.17 -12.19 0.34
CA ARG A 13 -6.74 -12.38 0.08
C ARG A 13 -6.46 -13.63 -0.75
N LYS A 14 -7.01 -14.78 -0.34
CA LYS A 14 -6.86 -16.04 -1.08
C LYS A 14 -7.39 -15.93 -2.51
N VAL A 15 -8.55 -15.31 -2.68
CA VAL A 15 -9.14 -15.09 -4.01
C VAL A 15 -8.28 -14.15 -4.84
N TYR A 16 -7.82 -13.04 -4.27
CA TYR A 16 -6.98 -12.06 -4.96
C TYR A 16 -5.64 -12.67 -5.42
N HIS A 17 -4.96 -13.42 -4.56
CA HIS A 17 -3.71 -14.09 -4.94
C HIS A 17 -3.95 -15.13 -6.04
N PHE A 18 -5.02 -15.91 -5.96
CA PHE A 18 -5.40 -16.83 -7.02
C PHE A 18 -5.64 -16.13 -8.36
N LEU A 19 -6.29 -14.96 -8.36
CA LEU A 19 -6.49 -14.18 -9.58
C LEU A 19 -5.17 -13.72 -10.21
N ILE A 20 -4.22 -13.28 -9.38
CA ILE A 20 -2.86 -12.89 -9.83
C ILE A 20 -2.14 -14.09 -10.45
N ASP A 21 -2.09 -15.22 -9.73
CA ASP A 21 -1.36 -16.42 -10.15
C ASP A 21 -1.97 -17.01 -11.43
N TYR A 22 -3.31 -17.06 -11.49
CA TYR A 22 -4.02 -17.55 -12.67
C TYR A 22 -3.77 -16.66 -13.90
N LEU A 23 -3.77 -15.34 -13.74
CA LEU A 23 -3.47 -14.42 -14.84
C LEU A 23 -2.03 -14.56 -15.32
N ALA A 24 -1.09 -14.73 -14.39
CA ALA A 24 0.33 -14.92 -14.71
C ALA A 24 0.58 -16.23 -15.49
N GLU A 25 -0.17 -17.30 -15.16
CA GLU A 25 -0.01 -18.61 -15.78
C GLU A 25 -0.77 -18.76 -17.11
N HIS A 26 -1.97 -18.19 -17.19
CA HIS A 26 -2.89 -18.41 -18.31
C HIS A 26 -3.06 -17.21 -19.25
N THR A 27 -2.52 -16.03 -18.91
CA THR A 27 -2.63 -14.76 -19.66
C THR A 27 -4.05 -14.18 -19.75
N PHE A 28 -5.02 -14.79 -19.11
CA PHE A 28 -6.41 -14.31 -19.00
C PHE A 28 -6.98 -14.59 -17.61
N GLN A 29 -8.04 -13.87 -17.23
CA GLN A 29 -8.67 -14.03 -15.93
C GLN A 29 -9.57 -15.27 -15.85
N PRO A 30 -9.67 -15.93 -14.67
CA PRO A 30 -10.63 -17.00 -14.47
C PRO A 30 -12.07 -16.47 -14.51
N SER A 31 -12.99 -17.31 -14.97
CA SER A 31 -14.42 -17.04 -14.84
C SER A 31 -14.89 -17.19 -13.39
N VAL A 32 -16.04 -16.57 -13.06
CA VAL A 32 -16.68 -16.74 -11.74
C VAL A 32 -16.87 -18.22 -11.37
N ARG A 33 -17.21 -19.08 -12.37
CA ARG A 33 -17.39 -20.52 -12.16
C ARG A 33 -16.08 -21.25 -11.86
N GLU A 34 -14.97 -20.86 -12.49
CA GLU A 34 -13.63 -21.42 -12.23
C GLU A 34 -13.17 -21.07 -10.83
N VAL A 35 -13.37 -19.82 -10.39
CA VAL A 35 -13.10 -19.40 -9.01
C VAL A 35 -13.97 -20.17 -8.02
N ALA A 36 -15.28 -20.27 -8.26
CA ALA A 36 -16.19 -21.03 -7.40
C ALA A 36 -15.74 -22.48 -7.24
N ARG A 37 -15.35 -23.13 -8.34
CA ARG A 37 -14.84 -24.52 -8.34
C ARG A 37 -13.54 -24.65 -7.56
N HIS A 38 -12.58 -23.76 -7.80
CA HIS A 38 -11.26 -23.78 -7.15
C HIS A 38 -11.38 -23.69 -5.63
N PHE A 39 -12.20 -22.76 -5.15
CA PHE A 39 -12.40 -22.52 -3.70
C PHE A 39 -13.54 -23.37 -3.10
N ARG A 40 -14.18 -24.26 -3.87
CA ARG A 40 -15.33 -25.07 -3.45
C ARG A 40 -16.48 -24.22 -2.89
N ILE A 41 -16.69 -23.05 -3.50
CA ILE A 41 -17.78 -22.13 -3.13
C ILE A 41 -19.03 -22.57 -3.89
N PRO A 42 -20.13 -22.98 -3.21
CA PRO A 42 -21.30 -23.54 -3.88
C PRO A 42 -22.08 -22.48 -4.69
N SER A 43 -21.96 -21.21 -4.36
CA SER A 43 -22.71 -20.12 -4.99
C SER A 43 -21.82 -19.20 -5.82
N THR A 44 -22.14 -19.04 -7.10
CA THR A 44 -21.49 -18.04 -7.96
C THR A 44 -21.79 -16.61 -7.50
N LYS A 45 -22.92 -16.39 -6.79
CA LYS A 45 -23.23 -15.09 -6.18
C LYS A 45 -22.19 -14.70 -5.15
N THR A 46 -21.78 -15.62 -4.28
CA THR A 46 -20.73 -15.37 -3.27
C THR A 46 -19.41 -14.92 -3.92
N VAL A 47 -19.02 -15.56 -5.04
CA VAL A 47 -17.81 -15.12 -5.78
C VAL A 47 -17.99 -13.73 -6.39
N THR A 48 -19.20 -13.44 -6.90
CA THR A 48 -19.51 -12.11 -7.44
C THR A 48 -19.47 -11.04 -6.35
N ASP A 49 -19.95 -11.35 -5.16
CA ASP A 49 -19.89 -10.44 -3.99
C ASP A 49 -18.43 -10.22 -3.53
N LEU A 50 -17.59 -11.26 -3.56
CA LEU A 50 -16.14 -11.13 -3.30
C LEU A 50 -15.45 -10.23 -4.33
N PHE A 51 -15.75 -10.40 -5.62
CA PHE A 51 -15.23 -9.53 -6.67
C PHE A 51 -15.66 -8.06 -6.49
N ALA A 52 -16.92 -7.84 -6.13
CA ALA A 52 -17.43 -6.49 -5.84
C ALA A 52 -16.74 -5.87 -4.62
N SER A 53 -16.39 -6.67 -3.62
CA SER A 53 -15.63 -6.21 -2.47
C SER A 53 -14.19 -5.87 -2.85
N LEU A 54 -13.50 -6.71 -3.62
CA LEU A 54 -12.15 -6.43 -4.15
C LEU A 54 -12.12 -5.16 -5.02
N GLU A 55 -13.18 -4.94 -5.81
CA GLU A 55 -13.32 -3.75 -6.65
C GLU A 55 -13.50 -2.48 -5.81
N ARG A 56 -14.38 -2.51 -4.81
CA ARG A 56 -14.60 -1.39 -3.88
C ARG A 56 -13.31 -1.04 -3.11
N LYS A 57 -12.48 -2.03 -2.78
CA LYS A 57 -11.20 -1.86 -2.11
C LYS A 57 -10.05 -1.48 -3.06
N GLY A 58 -10.29 -1.34 -4.37
CA GLY A 58 -9.30 -0.90 -5.34
C GLY A 58 -8.26 -1.94 -5.78
N TYR A 59 -8.49 -3.24 -5.54
CA TYR A 59 -7.57 -4.31 -5.99
C TYR A 59 -7.84 -4.75 -7.42
N VAL A 60 -9.09 -4.67 -7.84
CA VAL A 60 -9.53 -5.02 -9.19
C VAL A 60 -10.53 -4.01 -9.72
N ARG A 61 -10.75 -3.98 -11.02
CA ARG A 61 -11.88 -3.29 -11.66
C ARG A 61 -12.55 -4.17 -12.69
N ARG A 62 -13.81 -3.92 -12.99
CA ARG A 62 -14.52 -4.59 -14.06
C ARG A 62 -14.40 -3.85 -15.37
N ALA A 63 -14.05 -4.57 -16.43
CA ALA A 63 -14.14 -4.07 -17.79
C ALA A 63 -15.57 -4.36 -18.33
N PRO A 64 -16.34 -3.32 -18.69
CA PRO A 64 -17.70 -3.50 -19.20
C PRO A 64 -17.75 -4.42 -20.44
N GLY A 65 -18.78 -5.26 -20.54
CA GLY A 65 -19.07 -6.06 -21.74
C GLY A 65 -18.19 -7.29 -21.97
N ARG A 66 -17.36 -7.71 -21.01
CA ARG A 66 -16.51 -8.92 -21.14
C ARG A 66 -16.83 -9.95 -20.08
N SER A 67 -17.06 -11.22 -20.48
CA SER A 67 -17.34 -12.33 -19.55
C SER A 67 -16.18 -12.68 -18.60
N ARG A 68 -14.95 -12.32 -18.96
CA ARG A 68 -13.71 -12.42 -18.16
C ARG A 68 -13.10 -11.03 -17.96
N GLY A 69 -13.95 -10.04 -17.75
CA GLY A 69 -13.58 -8.64 -17.70
C GLY A 69 -13.03 -8.13 -16.36
N LEU A 70 -12.50 -9.00 -15.51
CA LEU A 70 -11.83 -8.56 -14.29
C LEU A 70 -10.40 -8.14 -14.62
N VAL A 71 -10.00 -6.96 -14.20
CA VAL A 71 -8.65 -6.42 -14.38
C VAL A 71 -8.04 -6.21 -13.01
N ILE A 72 -6.84 -6.71 -12.77
CA ILE A 72 -6.09 -6.46 -11.54
C ILE A 72 -5.39 -5.13 -11.69
N GLU A 73 -5.67 -4.20 -10.77
CA GLU A 73 -5.09 -2.86 -10.82
C GLU A 73 -3.57 -2.90 -10.63
N GLY A 74 -2.85 -2.36 -11.62
CA GLY A 74 -1.39 -2.27 -11.61
C GLY A 74 -0.66 -3.59 -11.86
N PHE A 75 -1.34 -4.65 -12.32
CA PHE A 75 -0.68 -5.92 -12.63
C PHE A 75 0.27 -5.77 -13.84
N ALA A 76 1.54 -6.07 -13.61
CA ALA A 76 2.60 -6.03 -14.62
C ALA A 76 3.60 -7.19 -14.49
N GLY A 77 3.30 -8.18 -13.64
CA GLY A 77 4.28 -9.20 -13.26
C GLY A 77 3.79 -10.64 -13.34
N GLY A 78 4.63 -11.56 -12.84
CA GLY A 78 4.41 -13.00 -12.80
C GLY A 78 3.69 -13.48 -11.52
N SER A 79 3.63 -14.80 -11.34
CA SER A 79 3.18 -15.43 -10.09
C SER A 79 4.05 -15.00 -8.91
N LEU A 80 3.48 -15.04 -7.71
CA LEU A 80 4.12 -14.62 -6.44
C LEU A 80 4.41 -13.12 -6.31
N THR A 81 4.02 -12.31 -7.28
CA THR A 81 4.15 -10.85 -7.19
C THR A 81 2.82 -10.16 -6.91
N GLN A 82 2.89 -8.93 -6.44
CA GLN A 82 1.72 -8.10 -6.16
C GLN A 82 1.97 -6.65 -6.58
N PRO A 83 1.00 -5.99 -7.24
CA PRO A 83 1.09 -4.56 -7.49
C PRO A 83 0.84 -3.78 -6.19
N VAL A 84 1.83 -2.99 -5.77
CA VAL A 84 1.76 -2.11 -4.60
C VAL A 84 1.57 -0.67 -5.09
N PRO A 85 0.54 0.04 -4.64
CA PRO A 85 0.31 1.42 -5.05
C PRO A 85 1.40 2.34 -4.49
N VAL A 86 1.91 3.23 -5.32
CA VAL A 86 2.71 4.38 -4.91
C VAL A 86 1.77 5.55 -4.76
N VAL A 87 1.72 6.13 -3.57
CA VAL A 87 0.85 7.26 -3.28
C VAL A 87 1.66 8.54 -3.10
N ARG A 88 1.04 9.67 -3.40
CA ARG A 88 1.52 11.01 -3.08
C ARG A 88 0.44 11.80 -2.37
N LEU A 89 0.83 12.83 -1.67
CA LEU A 89 -0.11 13.81 -1.13
C LEU A 89 -0.61 14.71 -2.27
N ASP A 90 -1.92 14.86 -2.38
CA ASP A 90 -2.54 15.80 -3.31
C ASP A 90 -2.89 17.12 -2.61
N VAL A 91 -3.24 18.13 -3.39
CA VAL A 91 -3.73 19.40 -2.88
C VAL A 91 -4.98 19.14 -2.02
N GLY A 92 -4.90 19.42 -0.71
CA GLY A 92 -5.99 19.18 0.23
C GLY A 92 -5.82 17.94 1.13
N THR A 93 -4.61 17.40 1.28
CA THR A 93 -4.25 16.34 2.24
C THR A 93 -4.68 14.90 1.92
N ALA A 94 -5.33 14.65 0.79
CA ALA A 94 -5.68 13.30 0.37
C ALA A 94 -4.48 12.54 -0.22
N LEU A 95 -4.34 11.26 0.13
CA LEU A 95 -3.39 10.39 -0.53
C LEU A 95 -4.01 9.85 -1.83
N VAL A 96 -3.29 10.02 -2.93
CA VAL A 96 -3.73 9.57 -4.26
C VAL A 96 -2.69 8.65 -4.88
N THR A 97 -3.17 7.59 -5.52
CA THR A 97 -2.28 6.65 -6.21
C THR A 97 -1.72 7.28 -7.49
N GLU A 98 -0.41 7.36 -7.58
CA GLU A 98 0.36 7.88 -8.70
C GLU A 98 0.65 6.78 -9.73
N MET A 99 1.13 5.64 -9.26
CA MET A 99 1.53 4.48 -10.07
C MET A 99 1.50 3.21 -9.21
N HIS A 100 1.85 2.07 -9.82
CA HIS A 100 2.07 0.83 -9.07
C HIS A 100 3.49 0.31 -9.31
N VAL A 101 4.06 -0.31 -8.27
CA VAL A 101 5.31 -1.07 -8.35
C VAL A 101 4.99 -2.52 -8.05
N THR A 102 5.44 -3.43 -8.91
CA THR A 102 5.29 -4.87 -8.68
C THR A 102 6.36 -5.35 -7.72
N ILE A 103 5.93 -5.93 -6.59
CA ILE A 103 6.81 -6.41 -5.52
C ILE A 103 6.52 -7.89 -5.27
N ASP A 104 7.56 -8.66 -4.94
CA ASP A 104 7.41 -10.04 -4.49
C ASP A 104 6.62 -10.06 -3.17
N ARG A 105 5.59 -10.91 -3.09
CA ARG A 105 4.73 -11.03 -1.89
C ARG A 105 5.51 -11.42 -0.63
N ALA A 106 6.62 -12.13 -0.78
CA ALA A 106 7.48 -12.49 0.34
C ALA A 106 8.13 -11.28 1.03
N LEU A 107 8.22 -10.15 0.34
CA LEU A 107 8.75 -8.89 0.87
C LEU A 107 7.66 -8.00 1.51
N LEU A 108 6.40 -8.40 1.45
CA LEU A 108 5.27 -7.63 1.94
C LEU A 108 4.71 -8.23 3.23
N PRO A 109 4.65 -7.48 4.34
CA PRO A 109 4.04 -7.96 5.58
C PRO A 109 2.50 -8.12 5.48
N ALA A 110 1.86 -7.38 4.55
CA ALA A 110 0.41 -7.43 4.30
C ALA A 110 0.06 -6.97 2.88
N ASP A 111 -1.16 -7.28 2.41
CA ASP A 111 -1.60 -6.97 1.06
C ASP A 111 -2.02 -5.50 0.87
N ASP A 112 -2.34 -4.82 1.95
CA ASP A 112 -2.75 -3.41 1.98
C ASP A 112 -1.58 -2.44 2.11
N CYS A 113 -0.34 -2.94 2.12
CA CYS A 113 0.85 -2.10 2.08
C CYS A 113 0.82 -1.16 0.87
N PHE A 114 1.35 0.03 1.07
CA PHE A 114 1.52 1.01 0.02
C PHE A 114 2.90 1.68 0.12
N LEU A 115 3.30 2.34 -0.95
CA LEU A 115 4.55 3.07 -1.04
C LEU A 115 4.26 4.56 -1.04
N VAL A 116 5.09 5.33 -0.34
CA VAL A 116 5.07 6.79 -0.37
C VAL A 116 6.41 7.29 -0.88
N ARG A 117 6.40 8.25 -1.81
CA ARG A 117 7.64 8.86 -2.29
C ARG A 117 8.20 9.81 -1.24
N ALA A 118 9.44 9.59 -0.82
CA ALA A 118 10.13 10.49 0.08
C ALA A 118 10.40 11.84 -0.61
N VAL A 119 9.89 12.90 -0.03
CA VAL A 119 10.06 14.28 -0.51
C VAL A 119 11.25 14.95 0.19
N ILE A 120 11.68 14.45 1.34
CA ILE A 120 12.72 15.02 2.19
C ILE A 120 13.72 13.93 2.57
N GLU A 121 15.01 14.29 2.61
CA GLU A 121 16.11 13.42 3.09
C GLU A 121 16.09 13.31 4.63
N ASP A 122 15.03 12.70 5.21
CA ASP A 122 14.76 12.87 6.62
C ASP A 122 14.23 11.61 7.31
N ALA A 123 14.91 10.47 7.12
CA ALA A 123 14.64 9.32 7.98
C ALA A 123 15.95 8.78 8.61
N PRO A 124 16.00 8.66 9.93
CA PRO A 124 17.21 8.32 10.66
C PRO A 124 17.63 6.87 10.49
N VAL A 125 16.69 5.98 10.18
CA VAL A 125 16.89 4.54 10.34
C VAL A 125 17.46 3.87 9.09
N HIS A 126 17.28 4.44 7.89
CA HIS A 126 17.61 3.76 6.62
C HIS A 126 18.34 4.63 5.60
N ALA A 127 18.95 5.74 6.01
CA ALA A 127 19.55 6.69 5.08
C ALA A 127 18.63 7.00 3.87
N VAL A 128 17.37 7.30 4.16
CA VAL A 128 16.36 7.65 3.14
C VAL A 128 16.81 8.88 2.39
N LYS A 129 16.73 8.83 1.08
CA LYS A 129 17.03 9.93 0.18
C LYS A 129 15.77 10.42 -0.52
N GLN A 130 15.83 11.64 -0.98
CA GLN A 130 14.77 12.20 -1.82
C GLN A 130 14.50 11.27 -3.02
N GLY A 131 13.22 10.96 -3.25
CA GLY A 131 12.79 10.08 -4.33
C GLY A 131 12.73 8.59 -3.98
N ASP A 132 13.27 8.16 -2.83
CA ASP A 132 13.07 6.80 -2.34
C ASP A 132 11.58 6.50 -2.13
N LEU A 133 11.20 5.24 -2.27
CA LEU A 133 9.86 4.76 -1.99
C LEU A 133 9.84 4.09 -0.62
N LEU A 134 9.04 4.64 0.28
CA LEU A 134 8.86 4.19 1.66
C LEU A 134 7.72 3.19 1.71
N LEU A 135 7.99 1.93 2.07
CA LEU A 135 6.97 0.90 2.22
C LEU A 135 6.30 1.04 3.59
N VAL A 136 4.99 1.25 3.57
CA VAL A 136 4.14 1.48 4.75
C VAL A 136 3.17 0.33 4.94
N HIS A 137 3.02 -0.11 6.19
CA HIS A 137 2.02 -1.11 6.59
C HIS A 137 0.89 -0.45 7.40
N PRO A 138 -0.23 -0.02 6.78
CA PRO A 138 -1.25 0.80 7.44
C PRO A 138 -2.00 0.07 8.56
N GLY A 139 -2.18 -1.25 8.43
CA GLY A 139 -2.91 -2.06 9.41
C GLY A 139 -2.13 -2.41 10.67
N ALA A 140 -0.82 -2.15 10.71
CA ALA A 140 0.00 -2.48 11.86
C ALA A 140 0.02 -1.36 12.90
N ARG A 141 -0.07 -1.75 14.16
CA ARG A 141 0.12 -0.80 15.27
C ARG A 141 1.59 -0.38 15.33
N ALA A 142 1.83 0.91 15.24
CA ALA A 142 3.17 1.45 15.45
C ALA A 142 3.56 1.29 16.92
N ALA A 143 4.65 0.57 17.18
CA ALA A 143 5.25 0.49 18.50
C ALA A 143 6.08 1.75 18.80
N GLU A 144 6.32 2.03 20.07
CA GLU A 144 7.27 3.08 20.46
C GLU A 144 8.68 2.75 19.93
N GLN A 145 9.45 3.78 19.64
CA GLN A 145 10.81 3.67 19.09
C GLN A 145 10.87 3.01 17.68
N THR A 146 9.74 2.89 16.98
CA THR A 146 9.74 2.44 15.58
C THR A 146 9.68 3.61 14.60
N ALA A 147 10.26 3.42 13.43
CA ALA A 147 10.10 4.37 12.34
C ALA A 147 8.66 4.30 11.79
N VAL A 148 8.01 5.43 11.68
CA VAL A 148 6.68 5.57 11.10
C VAL A 148 6.70 6.56 9.94
N VAL A 149 5.76 6.38 9.03
CA VAL A 149 5.41 7.39 8.05
C VAL A 149 4.15 8.09 8.53
N ALA A 150 4.20 9.40 8.59
CA ALA A 150 3.08 10.22 9.05
C ALA A 150 2.83 11.39 8.09
N ARG A 151 1.58 11.78 7.97
CA ARG A 151 1.17 13.06 7.40
C ARG A 151 1.08 14.07 8.55
N VAL A 152 1.73 15.19 8.38
CA VAL A 152 1.67 16.32 9.33
C VAL A 152 1.39 17.57 8.52
N GLY A 153 0.21 18.13 8.67
CA GLY A 153 -0.28 19.20 7.81
C GLY A 153 -0.23 18.77 6.33
N GLY A 154 0.37 19.56 5.47
CA GLY A 154 0.53 19.29 4.03
C GLY A 154 1.79 18.48 3.65
N ALA A 155 2.49 17.83 4.59
CA ALA A 155 3.72 17.10 4.33
C ALA A 155 3.66 15.64 4.80
N VAL A 156 4.38 14.75 4.10
CA VAL A 156 4.65 13.38 4.56
C VAL A 156 6.04 13.31 5.12
N VAL A 157 6.17 12.79 6.33
CA VAL A 157 7.45 12.63 7.04
C VAL A 157 7.66 11.19 7.46
N ALA A 158 8.94 10.76 7.52
CA ALA A 158 9.32 9.46 8.07
C ALA A 158 10.20 9.71 9.30
N ARG A 159 9.71 9.35 10.49
CA ARG A 159 10.38 9.64 11.75
C ARG A 159 10.18 8.54 12.78
N THR A 160 10.99 8.51 13.81
CA THR A 160 10.80 7.59 14.94
C THR A 160 9.68 8.10 15.84
N LEU A 161 8.69 7.24 16.08
CA LEU A 161 7.60 7.52 17.01
C LEU A 161 8.09 7.34 18.44
N GLU A 162 7.89 8.34 19.27
CA GLU A 162 8.23 8.35 20.69
C GLU A 162 7.03 8.83 21.51
N ARG A 163 6.92 8.35 22.74
CA ARG A 163 5.94 8.86 23.71
C ARG A 163 6.66 9.57 24.84
N ARG A 164 6.31 10.83 25.06
CA ARG A 164 6.79 11.64 26.19
C ARG A 164 5.61 11.95 27.14
N GLY A 165 5.41 11.09 28.13
CA GLY A 165 4.23 11.17 28.99
C GLY A 165 2.94 10.87 28.21
N ALA A 166 2.02 11.83 28.15
CA ALA A 166 0.77 11.72 27.39
C ALA A 166 0.92 12.13 25.91
N GLN A 167 2.04 12.73 25.53
CA GLN A 167 2.25 13.32 24.23
C GLN A 167 2.97 12.35 23.27
N LEU A 168 2.53 12.34 22.02
CA LEU A 168 3.23 11.66 20.93
C LEU A 168 4.20 12.65 20.28
N VAL A 169 5.40 12.16 19.97
CA VAL A 169 6.47 12.93 19.35
C VAL A 169 7.05 12.16 18.18
N LEU A 170 7.19 12.82 17.06
CA LEU A 170 7.94 12.31 15.91
C LEU A 170 9.37 12.86 16.00
N ARG A 171 10.28 12.02 16.46
CA ARG A 171 11.67 12.41 16.76
C ARG A 171 12.42 12.81 15.50
N ALA A 172 13.19 13.85 15.61
CA ALA A 172 14.07 14.32 14.55
C ALA A 172 15.09 13.25 14.12
N PRO A 173 15.35 13.12 12.82
CA PRO A 173 16.24 12.09 12.29
C PRO A 173 17.72 12.33 12.58
N ARG A 174 18.11 13.56 12.87
CA ARG A 174 19.51 13.96 13.08
C ARG A 174 19.64 15.10 14.09
N PRO A 175 20.78 15.25 14.74
CA PRO A 175 21.05 16.38 15.61
C PRO A 175 20.88 17.71 14.87
N GLY A 176 20.18 18.66 15.48
CA GLY A 176 19.93 19.99 14.90
C GLY A 176 18.65 20.11 14.06
N ALA A 177 17.93 19.03 13.84
CA ALA A 177 16.56 19.08 13.36
C ALA A 177 15.56 19.05 14.53
N ASP A 178 14.39 19.67 14.37
CA ASP A 178 13.40 19.76 15.44
C ASP A 178 12.51 18.50 15.49
N ASP A 179 12.20 18.05 16.71
CA ASP A 179 11.15 17.07 16.95
C ASP A 179 9.78 17.67 16.59
N ILE A 180 8.87 16.86 16.12
CA ILE A 180 7.48 17.27 15.88
C ILE A 180 6.63 16.72 17.02
N GLU A 181 6.14 17.59 17.88
CA GLU A 181 5.20 17.27 18.93
C GLU A 181 3.78 17.24 18.35
N LEU A 182 3.08 16.11 18.55
CA LEU A 182 1.73 15.91 17.99
C LEU A 182 0.69 16.27 19.05
N GLY A 183 0.07 17.43 18.91
CA GLY A 183 -1.03 17.89 19.78
C GLY A 183 -2.39 17.35 19.33
N ALA A 184 -3.36 17.32 20.25
CA ALA A 184 -4.71 16.83 19.96
C ALA A 184 -5.48 17.67 18.93
N THR A 185 -5.03 18.91 18.67
CA THR A 185 -5.64 19.84 17.70
C THR A 185 -4.88 19.94 16.39
N ASP A 186 -3.75 19.22 16.26
CA ASP A 186 -2.93 19.28 15.07
C ASP A 186 -3.53 18.42 13.95
N ASP A 187 -3.36 18.87 12.71
CA ASP A 187 -3.72 18.07 11.53
C ASP A 187 -2.61 17.06 11.24
N PHE A 188 -2.72 15.89 11.85
CA PHE A 188 -1.77 14.80 11.60
C PHE A 188 -2.46 13.45 11.49
N GLU A 189 -1.80 12.53 10.79
CA GLU A 189 -2.21 11.14 10.65
C GLU A 189 -0.97 10.24 10.60
N ILE A 190 -0.89 9.24 11.47
CA ILE A 190 0.14 8.20 11.36
C ILE A 190 -0.34 7.19 10.32
N LEU A 191 0.31 7.18 9.16
CA LEU A 191 -0.03 6.31 8.03
C LEU A 191 0.34 4.85 8.30
N GLY A 192 1.35 4.62 9.13
CA GLY A 192 1.77 3.30 9.58
C GLY A 192 3.28 3.17 9.80
N PRO A 193 3.73 2.03 10.33
CA PRO A 193 5.15 1.71 10.42
C PRO A 193 5.83 1.71 9.06
N LEU A 194 7.05 2.25 9.01
CA LEU A 194 7.97 2.11 7.88
C LEU A 194 8.58 0.71 7.92
N VAL A 195 8.24 -0.13 6.98
CA VAL A 195 8.67 -1.55 6.95
C VAL A 195 9.70 -1.86 5.86
N GLY A 196 9.99 -0.90 4.99
CA GLY A 196 11.02 -1.04 3.96
C GLY A 196 11.26 0.24 3.18
N VAL A 197 12.37 0.29 2.47
CA VAL A 197 12.74 1.40 1.58
C VAL A 197 13.19 0.82 0.25
N LEU A 198 12.58 1.28 -0.85
CA LEU A 198 12.99 0.92 -2.20
C LEU A 198 13.62 2.14 -2.86
N ARG A 199 14.84 1.98 -3.33
CA ARG A 199 15.54 2.98 -4.13
C ARG A 199 15.54 2.58 -5.59
N LEU A 200 14.84 3.35 -6.40
CA LEU A 200 14.85 3.14 -7.84
C LEU A 200 16.16 3.70 -8.42
N PRO A 201 16.77 3.00 -9.40
CA PRO A 201 17.94 3.54 -10.09
C PRO A 201 17.55 4.85 -10.79
N THR A 202 18.41 5.85 -10.69
CA THR A 202 18.28 7.08 -11.47
C THR A 202 18.60 6.74 -12.93
N VAL A 203 17.59 6.54 -13.76
CA VAL A 203 17.80 6.41 -15.20
C VAL A 203 18.01 7.81 -15.74
N GLN A 204 19.28 8.16 -16.02
CA GLN A 204 19.53 9.29 -16.91
C GLN A 204 18.97 8.89 -18.29
N ARG A 205 17.87 9.52 -18.68
CA ARG A 205 17.42 9.46 -20.07
C ARG A 205 18.26 10.48 -20.85
N ASP A 206 19.20 9.96 -21.65
CA ASP A 206 19.91 10.73 -22.65
C ASP A 206 18.92 11.26 -23.71
#